data_0850ca15914d514606b5e62981718e9c
#
_entry.id   0850ca15914d514606b5e62981718e9c
#
_cell.length_a   1.000
_cell.length_b   1.000
_cell.length_c   1.000
_cell.angle_alpha   90.00
_cell.angle_beta   90.00
_cell.angle_gamma   90.00
#
_symmetry.space_group_name_H-M   'P 1'
#
loop_
_entity.id
_entity.type
_entity.pdbx_description
1 polymer ?
#
loop_
_entity_poly.entity_id
_entity_poly.type
_entity_poly.pdbx_seq_one_letter_code
_entity_poly.pdbx_strand_id
1 'polypeptide(L)'
;FEKGPVEQITNVTSEKELLSIFGQPTDYNYEYWFSAAQFLLYGGTVKIVRAMNDSLKNAIDTAQFTVTTFSASDTTLTVASSTDFDVADVLLIDSELITIQSVSGNDVTVLRGQLATSAASHAAAAPITLIEAAGTSSTINEGSTFTDSDTTLTITSAAALGGGTNSYIRIDDEILQISGVVGNDLTVVRAQLGTTAAAHTDGSTVTLQTVTTQKTTINEQTSTGV
;
A
#
# COMPACT_ATOMS: atom_id res chain seq x y z
N PHE A 1 -19.37 4.16 20.84
CA PHE A 1 -18.47 3.47 21.79
C PHE A 1 -17.42 2.68 21.01
N GLU A 2 -16.19 2.64 21.50
CA GLU A 2 -15.06 1.96 20.82
C GLU A 2 -14.92 0.49 21.24
N LYS A 3 -15.44 0.15 22.40
CA LYS A 3 -15.43 -1.21 22.95
C LYS A 3 -16.87 -1.72 23.17
N GLY A 4 -16.98 -2.98 23.51
CA GLY A 4 -18.26 -3.62 23.83
C GLY A 4 -18.85 -4.42 22.66
N PRO A 5 -19.89 -5.20 22.92
CA PRO A 5 -20.56 -6.04 21.93
C PRO A 5 -21.12 -5.21 20.76
N VAL A 6 -20.96 -5.74 19.55
CA VAL A 6 -21.45 -5.11 18.31
C VAL A 6 -22.80 -5.74 17.96
N GLU A 7 -23.76 -4.91 17.53
CA GLU A 7 -25.12 -5.33 17.10
C GLU A 7 -25.92 -6.14 18.13
N GLN A 8 -25.47 -6.12 19.39
CA GLN A 8 -26.16 -6.76 20.50
C GLN A 8 -26.73 -5.72 21.46
N ILE A 9 -27.98 -5.96 21.91
CA ILE A 9 -28.58 -5.14 22.95
C ILE A 9 -27.91 -5.45 24.28
N THR A 10 -27.17 -4.50 24.81
CA THR A 10 -26.50 -4.62 26.11
C THR A 10 -27.21 -3.73 27.12
N ASN A 11 -27.69 -4.32 28.22
CA ASN A 11 -28.28 -3.57 29.32
C ASN A 11 -27.17 -3.11 30.26
N VAL A 12 -27.20 -1.84 30.60
CA VAL A 12 -26.25 -1.20 31.52
C VAL A 12 -27.02 -0.52 32.62
N THR A 13 -26.66 -0.80 33.85
CA THR A 13 -27.36 -0.32 35.05
C THR A 13 -26.56 0.65 35.91
N SER A 14 -25.29 0.82 35.62
CA SER A 14 -24.40 1.72 36.34
C SER A 14 -23.30 2.28 35.44
N GLU A 15 -22.76 3.46 35.83
CA GLU A 15 -21.62 4.05 35.14
C GLU A 15 -20.36 3.15 35.18
N LYS A 16 -20.17 2.42 36.29
CA LYS A 16 -19.07 1.46 36.42
C LYS A 16 -19.19 0.32 35.38
N GLU A 17 -20.41 -0.14 35.15
CA GLU A 17 -20.69 -1.16 34.13
C GLU A 17 -20.51 -0.60 32.72
N LEU A 18 -20.97 0.65 32.48
CA LEU A 18 -20.75 1.37 31.23
C LEU A 18 -19.24 1.47 30.90
N LEU A 19 -18.44 1.88 31.89
CA LEU A 19 -17.00 1.99 31.76
C LEU A 19 -16.33 0.63 31.49
N SER A 20 -16.77 -0.42 32.19
CA SER A 20 -16.20 -1.77 32.08
C SER A 20 -16.46 -2.39 30.68
N ILE A 21 -17.68 -2.23 30.16
CA ILE A 21 -18.12 -2.84 28.91
C ILE A 21 -17.71 -1.99 27.69
N PHE A 22 -17.93 -0.68 27.74
CA PHE A 22 -17.81 0.22 26.59
C PHE A 22 -16.58 1.13 26.61
N GLY A 23 -15.77 1.05 27.68
CA GLY A 23 -14.53 1.82 27.84
C GLY A 23 -14.74 3.26 28.28
N GLN A 24 -13.64 4.02 28.36
CA GLN A 24 -13.64 5.42 28.76
C GLN A 24 -14.19 6.32 27.64
N PRO A 25 -14.70 7.52 27.99
CA PRO A 25 -15.03 8.53 26.98
C PRO A 25 -13.75 8.98 26.26
N THR A 26 -13.89 9.23 24.97
CA THR A 26 -12.84 9.76 24.08
C THR A 26 -13.35 11.04 23.42
N ASP A 27 -12.47 11.80 22.75
CA ASP A 27 -12.83 13.02 22.01
C ASP A 27 -13.88 12.78 20.92
N TYR A 28 -14.06 11.51 20.47
CA TYR A 28 -15.03 11.15 19.43
C TYR A 28 -16.38 10.64 19.97
N ASN A 29 -16.45 10.24 21.23
CA ASN A 29 -17.66 9.61 21.79
C ASN A 29 -18.15 10.24 23.10
N TYR A 30 -17.50 11.31 23.61
CA TYR A 30 -17.78 11.88 24.91
C TYR A 30 -19.23 12.32 25.08
N GLU A 31 -19.86 12.88 24.06
CA GLU A 31 -21.25 13.35 24.11
C GLU A 31 -22.22 12.21 24.39
N TYR A 32 -22.07 11.11 23.68
CA TYR A 32 -22.93 9.93 23.85
C TYR A 32 -22.60 9.21 25.16
N TRP A 33 -21.33 9.16 25.53
CA TRP A 33 -20.87 8.50 26.75
C TRP A 33 -21.39 9.22 27.99
N PHE A 34 -21.23 10.52 28.07
CA PHE A 34 -21.73 11.32 29.21
C PHE A 34 -23.26 11.39 29.25
N SER A 35 -23.93 11.40 28.10
CA SER A 35 -25.39 11.31 28.07
C SER A 35 -25.90 9.99 28.68
N ALA A 36 -25.28 8.86 28.38
CA ALA A 36 -25.59 7.58 28.98
C ALA A 36 -25.25 7.55 30.50
N ALA A 37 -24.09 8.05 30.88
CA ALA A 37 -23.67 8.13 32.27
C ALA A 37 -24.61 8.99 33.13
N GLN A 38 -25.01 10.16 32.62
CA GLN A 38 -26.01 11.03 33.28
C GLN A 38 -27.37 10.34 33.49
N PHE A 39 -27.84 9.60 32.49
CA PHE A 39 -29.09 8.84 32.62
C PHE A 39 -28.97 7.77 33.70
N LEU A 40 -27.84 7.06 33.75
CA LEU A 40 -27.58 6.03 34.76
C LEU A 40 -27.48 6.59 36.19
N LEU A 41 -27.05 7.83 36.35
CA LEU A 41 -26.98 8.53 37.64
C LEU A 41 -28.38 8.69 38.28
N TYR A 42 -29.43 8.76 37.49
CA TYR A 42 -30.81 8.81 37.99
C TYR A 42 -31.42 7.43 38.29
N GLY A 43 -30.60 6.37 38.29
CA GLY A 43 -31.04 5.01 38.65
C GLY A 43 -31.79 4.29 37.53
N GLY A 44 -31.63 4.74 36.28
CA GLY A 44 -32.22 4.09 35.12
C GLY A 44 -31.39 2.92 34.58
N THR A 45 -31.96 2.16 33.65
CA THR A 45 -31.24 1.16 32.84
C THR A 45 -31.16 1.66 31.42
N VAL A 46 -29.97 1.70 30.84
CA VAL A 46 -29.75 2.06 29.45
C VAL A 46 -29.57 0.79 28.64
N LYS A 47 -30.27 0.71 27.51
CA LYS A 47 -30.03 -0.31 26.48
C LYS A 47 -29.12 0.31 25.41
N ILE A 48 -27.93 -0.27 25.27
CA ILE A 48 -26.94 0.21 24.32
C ILE A 48 -26.83 -0.84 23.19
N VAL A 49 -26.92 -0.37 21.95
CA VAL A 49 -26.56 -1.14 20.76
C VAL A 49 -25.40 -0.40 20.08
N ARG A 50 -24.28 -1.06 19.99
CA ARG A 50 -23.15 -0.54 19.24
C ARG A 50 -23.32 -0.92 17.77
N ALA A 51 -23.56 0.06 16.91
CA ALA A 51 -23.63 -0.16 15.47
C ALA A 51 -22.22 -0.40 14.91
N MET A 52 -22.11 -1.35 13.99
CA MET A 52 -20.92 -1.54 13.18
C MET A 52 -21.05 -0.71 11.90
N ASN A 53 -20.02 0.00 11.53
CA ASN A 53 -19.94 0.60 10.22
C ASN A 53 -19.21 -0.38 9.30
N ASP A 54 -19.94 -1.15 8.52
CA ASP A 54 -19.41 -2.14 7.58
C ASP A 54 -18.49 -1.52 6.50
N SER A 55 -18.57 -0.20 6.34
CA SER A 55 -17.68 0.54 5.45
C SER A 55 -16.30 0.81 6.06
N LEU A 56 -16.19 0.76 7.38
CA LEU A 56 -14.93 0.82 8.11
C LEU A 56 -14.52 -0.60 8.47
N LYS A 57 -13.92 -1.31 7.55
CA LYS A 57 -13.25 -2.57 7.86
C LYS A 57 -12.15 -2.28 8.86
N ASN A 58 -12.41 -2.50 10.15
CA ASN A 58 -11.36 -2.54 11.16
C ASN A 58 -10.36 -3.61 10.75
N ALA A 59 -9.09 -3.27 10.78
CA ALA A 59 -7.98 -4.19 10.54
C ALA A 59 -7.87 -5.31 11.59
N ILE A 60 -8.91 -5.52 12.41
CA ILE A 60 -8.99 -6.59 13.39
C ILE A 60 -10.32 -7.29 13.17
N ASP A 61 -10.40 -8.07 12.11
CA ASP A 61 -11.30 -9.20 12.06
C ASP A 61 -10.62 -10.32 12.86
N THR A 62 -11.24 -10.73 13.96
CA THR A 62 -10.79 -11.86 14.80
C THR A 62 -11.18 -13.21 14.21
N ALA A 63 -11.57 -13.26 12.94
CA ALA A 63 -11.68 -14.53 12.23
C ALA A 63 -10.29 -15.20 12.21
N GLN A 64 -10.26 -16.48 12.49
CA GLN A 64 -9.02 -17.25 12.47
C GLN A 64 -8.46 -17.28 11.04
N PHE A 65 -7.37 -16.56 10.84
CA PHE A 65 -6.66 -16.54 9.57
C PHE A 65 -5.65 -17.67 9.52
N THR A 66 -5.70 -18.48 8.49
CA THR A 66 -4.56 -19.30 8.10
C THR A 66 -3.65 -18.42 7.26
N VAL A 67 -2.47 -18.17 7.78
CA VAL A 67 -1.44 -17.36 7.11
C VAL A 67 -0.87 -18.17 5.96
N THR A 68 -1.15 -17.80 4.72
CA THR A 68 -0.45 -18.32 3.56
C THR A 68 0.72 -17.41 3.23
N THR A 69 1.92 -17.97 3.28
CA THR A 69 3.12 -17.27 2.80
C THR A 69 3.21 -17.36 1.28
N PHE A 70 3.65 -16.30 0.63
CA PHE A 70 4.02 -16.32 -0.77
C PHE A 70 5.51 -16.69 -0.86
N SER A 71 5.79 -17.95 -1.19
CA SER A 71 7.16 -18.46 -1.18
C SER A 71 7.98 -17.93 -2.35
N ALA A 72 9.30 -18.01 -2.27
CA ALA A 72 10.20 -17.54 -3.34
C ALA A 72 10.01 -18.25 -4.69
N SER A 73 9.42 -19.45 -4.68
CA SER A 73 9.16 -20.24 -5.89
C SER A 73 7.74 -20.10 -6.45
N ASP A 74 6.82 -19.48 -5.70
CA ASP A 74 5.44 -19.32 -6.13
C ASP A 74 5.34 -18.28 -7.23
N THR A 75 4.53 -18.57 -8.24
CA THR A 75 4.25 -17.69 -9.38
C THR A 75 2.81 -17.19 -9.41
N THR A 76 1.97 -17.65 -8.47
CA THR A 76 0.61 -17.14 -8.28
C THR A 76 0.52 -16.50 -6.91
N LEU A 77 0.21 -15.22 -6.89
CA LEU A 77 0.02 -14.39 -5.70
C LEU A 77 -1.48 -14.15 -5.51
N THR A 78 -2.06 -14.59 -4.39
CA THR A 78 -3.43 -14.24 -4.04
C THR A 78 -3.43 -12.96 -3.20
N VAL A 79 -4.14 -11.94 -3.67
CA VAL A 79 -4.21 -10.61 -3.03
C VAL A 79 -5.60 -10.36 -2.42
N ALA A 80 -5.68 -9.42 -1.49
CA ALA A 80 -6.96 -9.01 -0.90
C ALA A 80 -7.86 -8.29 -1.93
N SER A 81 -7.27 -7.55 -2.85
CA SER A 81 -7.95 -6.88 -3.97
C SER A 81 -6.98 -6.67 -5.13
N SER A 82 -7.42 -7.02 -6.33
CA SER A 82 -6.67 -6.81 -7.58
C SER A 82 -7.32 -5.77 -8.50
N THR A 83 -8.24 -4.96 -8.00
CA THR A 83 -9.14 -4.10 -8.82
C THR A 83 -8.40 -3.18 -9.77
N ASP A 84 -7.21 -2.71 -9.40
CA ASP A 84 -6.44 -1.76 -10.21
C ASP A 84 -5.14 -2.37 -10.74
N PHE A 85 -5.10 -3.70 -10.85
CA PHE A 85 -3.93 -4.42 -11.36
C PHE A 85 -4.11 -4.76 -12.82
N ASP A 86 -3.16 -4.32 -13.64
CA ASP A 86 -3.10 -4.62 -15.06
C ASP A 86 -1.88 -5.47 -15.40
N VAL A 87 -1.94 -6.12 -16.57
CA VAL A 87 -0.80 -6.88 -17.10
C VAL A 87 0.35 -5.93 -17.39
N ALA A 88 1.56 -6.33 -17.02
CA ALA A 88 2.82 -5.59 -17.09
C ALA A 88 3.03 -4.55 -15.97
N ASP A 89 2.08 -4.34 -15.07
CA ASP A 89 2.34 -3.57 -13.84
C ASP A 89 3.41 -4.24 -12.98
N VAL A 90 4.08 -3.42 -12.19
CA VAL A 90 5.12 -3.87 -11.25
C VAL A 90 4.61 -3.71 -9.82
N LEU A 91 4.75 -4.78 -9.05
CA LEU A 91 4.44 -4.79 -7.63
C LEU A 91 5.73 -4.81 -6.83
N LEU A 92 5.83 -3.95 -5.82
CA LEU A 92 6.88 -4.03 -4.80
C LEU A 92 6.31 -4.69 -3.55
N ILE A 93 6.93 -5.78 -3.12
CA ILE A 93 6.63 -6.48 -1.87
C ILE A 93 7.95 -6.57 -1.09
N ASP A 94 8.02 -5.97 0.08
CA ASP A 94 9.25 -5.79 0.84
C ASP A 94 10.36 -5.13 -0.02
N SER A 95 11.32 -5.93 -0.52
CA SER A 95 12.40 -5.48 -1.40
C SER A 95 12.40 -6.15 -2.77
N GLU A 96 11.39 -6.96 -3.07
CA GLU A 96 11.26 -7.65 -4.36
C GLU A 96 10.31 -6.90 -5.29
N LEU A 97 10.74 -6.73 -6.54
CA LEU A 97 9.92 -6.26 -7.64
C LEU A 97 9.44 -7.44 -8.48
N ILE A 98 8.14 -7.46 -8.75
CA ILE A 98 7.44 -8.55 -9.43
C ILE A 98 6.59 -7.96 -10.54
N THR A 99 6.59 -8.55 -11.74
CA THR A 99 5.77 -8.08 -12.86
C THR A 99 4.54 -8.96 -13.03
N ILE A 100 3.38 -8.35 -13.20
CA ILE A 100 2.11 -9.03 -13.42
C ILE A 100 2.05 -9.60 -14.85
N GLN A 101 1.78 -10.90 -14.96
CA GLN A 101 1.56 -11.58 -16.25
C GLN A 101 0.07 -11.74 -16.57
N SER A 102 -0.76 -12.02 -15.57
CA SER A 102 -2.21 -12.13 -15.74
C SER A 102 -2.93 -11.94 -14.40
N VAL A 103 -4.18 -11.50 -14.46
CA VAL A 103 -5.06 -11.32 -13.32
C VAL A 103 -6.33 -12.14 -13.51
N SER A 104 -6.70 -12.95 -12.52
CA SER A 104 -7.92 -13.76 -12.52
C SER A 104 -8.58 -13.68 -11.15
N GLY A 105 -9.57 -12.82 -11.01
CA GLY A 105 -10.12 -12.48 -9.71
C GLY A 105 -9.01 -11.91 -8.81
N ASN A 106 -8.83 -12.44 -7.62
CA ASN A 106 -7.77 -12.00 -6.71
C ASN A 106 -6.46 -12.82 -6.86
N ASP A 107 -6.40 -13.73 -7.81
CA ASP A 107 -5.18 -14.47 -8.14
C ASP A 107 -4.42 -13.79 -9.27
N VAL A 108 -3.18 -13.43 -8.99
CA VAL A 108 -2.29 -12.69 -9.87
C VAL A 108 -1.11 -13.60 -10.24
N THR A 109 -1.00 -13.95 -11.51
CA THR A 109 0.18 -14.67 -12.01
C THR A 109 1.30 -13.68 -12.26
N VAL A 110 2.50 -13.98 -11.77
CA VAL A 110 3.59 -13.01 -11.72
C VAL A 110 4.93 -13.59 -12.17
N LEU A 111 5.79 -12.71 -12.69
CA LEU A 111 7.23 -12.93 -12.83
C LEU A 111 7.94 -12.39 -11.58
N ARG A 112 8.78 -13.25 -10.98
CA ARG A 112 9.52 -12.95 -9.75
C ARG A 112 10.87 -12.32 -10.03
N GLY A 113 11.40 -11.59 -9.02
CA GLY A 113 12.76 -11.07 -9.05
C GLY A 113 13.05 -10.15 -10.23
N GLN A 114 12.15 -9.23 -10.53
CA GLN A 114 12.29 -8.32 -11.67
C GLN A 114 13.13 -7.09 -11.29
N LEU A 115 13.56 -6.32 -12.31
CA LEU A 115 14.33 -5.07 -12.16
C LEU A 115 15.57 -5.25 -11.25
N ALA A 116 16.35 -6.30 -11.51
CA ALA A 116 17.57 -6.64 -10.79
C ALA A 116 17.37 -6.97 -9.29
N THR A 117 16.13 -7.22 -8.85
CA THR A 117 15.85 -7.77 -7.51
C THR A 117 15.90 -9.30 -7.51
N SER A 118 15.77 -9.92 -6.34
CA SER A 118 15.79 -11.37 -6.20
C SER A 118 14.48 -11.87 -5.60
N ALA A 119 13.99 -13.01 -6.09
CA ALA A 119 12.80 -13.64 -5.53
C ALA A 119 13.03 -14.04 -4.07
N ALA A 120 12.11 -13.63 -3.20
CA ALA A 120 12.14 -13.85 -1.76
C ALA A 120 10.80 -14.42 -1.26
N SER A 121 10.78 -14.95 -0.06
CA SER A 121 9.54 -15.35 0.60
C SER A 121 8.92 -14.16 1.33
N HIS A 122 7.63 -13.94 1.14
CA HIS A 122 6.87 -12.85 1.77
C HIS A 122 5.81 -13.43 2.72
N ALA A 123 5.64 -12.75 3.85
CA ALA A 123 4.62 -13.13 4.82
C ALA A 123 3.20 -12.81 4.28
N ALA A 124 2.19 -13.50 4.77
CA ALA A 124 0.82 -13.08 4.57
C ALA A 124 0.61 -11.67 5.16
N ALA A 125 -0.34 -10.92 4.60
CA ALA A 125 -0.61 -9.53 4.93
C ALA A 125 0.55 -8.56 4.64
N ALA A 126 1.62 -8.99 3.95
CA ALA A 126 2.65 -8.07 3.49
C ALA A 126 2.05 -6.97 2.60
N PRO A 127 2.42 -5.71 2.82
CA PRO A 127 1.91 -4.61 2.00
C PRO A 127 2.45 -4.69 0.58
N ILE A 128 1.59 -4.40 -0.38
CA ILE A 128 1.93 -4.38 -1.81
C ILE A 128 1.83 -2.94 -2.31
N THR A 129 2.91 -2.44 -2.87
CA THR A 129 2.96 -1.14 -3.55
C THR A 129 2.85 -1.38 -5.06
N LEU A 130 1.89 -0.71 -5.70
CA LEU A 130 1.73 -0.75 -7.14
C LEU A 130 2.59 0.35 -7.79
N ILE A 131 3.33 -0.04 -8.83
CA ILE A 131 4.17 0.83 -9.65
C ILE A 131 3.71 0.71 -11.10
N GLU A 132 3.15 1.78 -11.62
CA GLU A 132 2.57 1.85 -12.97
C GLU A 132 3.32 2.87 -13.81
N ALA A 133 3.43 2.62 -15.11
CA ALA A 133 3.89 3.64 -16.03
C ALA A 133 2.82 4.73 -16.17
N ALA A 134 3.18 5.98 -15.90
CA ALA A 134 2.25 7.12 -15.99
C ALA A 134 1.87 7.50 -17.44
N GLY A 135 2.34 6.74 -18.43
CA GLY A 135 2.05 6.97 -19.84
C GLY A 135 2.84 8.11 -20.49
N THR A 136 3.71 8.77 -19.74
CA THR A 136 4.57 9.84 -20.25
C THR A 136 6.04 9.43 -20.20
N SER A 137 6.82 9.86 -21.19
CA SER A 137 8.22 9.48 -21.31
C SER A 137 9.06 10.59 -21.97
N SER A 138 10.36 10.47 -21.78
CA SER A 138 11.40 11.23 -22.46
C SER A 138 12.55 10.30 -22.78
N THR A 139 13.69 10.83 -23.20
CA THR A 139 14.93 10.08 -23.44
C THR A 139 16.11 10.78 -22.78
N ILE A 140 17.14 10.02 -22.43
CA ILE A 140 18.42 10.56 -22.00
C ILE A 140 19.02 11.38 -23.14
N ASN A 141 19.54 12.54 -22.84
CA ASN A 141 20.20 13.47 -23.81
C ASN A 141 21.47 14.08 -23.21
N GLU A 142 22.32 13.19 -22.70
CA GLU A 142 23.63 13.58 -22.10
C GLU A 142 24.73 13.76 -23.13
N GLY A 143 24.57 13.16 -24.33
CA GLY A 143 25.66 13.02 -25.31
C GLY A 143 26.73 12.03 -24.87
N SER A 144 26.56 11.36 -23.74
CA SER A 144 27.45 10.35 -23.15
C SER A 144 26.66 9.40 -22.28
N THR A 145 27.31 8.38 -21.75
CA THR A 145 26.68 7.44 -20.79
C THR A 145 26.38 8.17 -19.48
N PHE A 146 25.15 8.06 -19.01
CA PHE A 146 24.74 8.41 -17.65
C PHE A 146 25.24 7.29 -16.73
N THR A 147 26.31 7.55 -15.97
CA THR A 147 27.00 6.52 -15.17
C THR A 147 26.20 6.16 -13.91
N ASP A 148 26.55 5.05 -13.26
CA ASP A 148 25.93 4.57 -12.02
C ASP A 148 26.11 5.51 -10.82
N SER A 149 27.06 6.44 -10.89
CA SER A 149 27.38 7.42 -9.85
C SER A 149 26.84 8.83 -10.15
N ASP A 150 26.38 9.10 -11.37
CA ASP A 150 25.85 10.40 -11.74
C ASP A 150 24.50 10.65 -11.06
N THR A 151 24.30 11.88 -10.61
CA THR A 151 23.07 12.32 -9.94
C THR A 151 22.34 13.45 -10.66
N THR A 152 22.93 13.96 -11.76
CA THR A 152 22.27 14.92 -12.66
C THR A 152 22.07 14.24 -13.99
N LEU A 153 20.83 14.19 -14.45
CA LEU A 153 20.39 13.55 -15.68
C LEU A 153 19.78 14.58 -16.61
N THR A 154 20.41 14.83 -17.75
CA THR A 154 19.82 15.66 -18.82
C THR A 154 18.93 14.79 -19.71
N ILE A 155 17.69 15.20 -19.90
CA ILE A 155 16.70 14.53 -20.75
C ILE A 155 16.28 15.43 -21.91
N THR A 156 15.73 14.82 -22.96
CA THR A 156 15.28 15.55 -24.14
C THR A 156 14.19 16.57 -23.82
N SER A 157 13.25 16.24 -22.92
CA SER A 157 12.18 17.14 -22.51
C SER A 157 11.61 16.77 -21.14
N ALA A 158 11.88 17.59 -20.14
CA ALA A 158 11.25 17.46 -18.83
C ALA A 158 9.75 17.79 -18.88
N ALA A 159 9.34 18.71 -19.76
CA ALA A 159 7.93 19.04 -19.95
C ALA A 159 7.12 17.87 -20.53
N ALA A 160 7.69 17.08 -21.47
CA ALA A 160 7.06 15.90 -22.02
C ALA A 160 6.98 14.76 -21.01
N LEU A 161 7.99 14.63 -20.14
CA LEU A 161 7.99 13.66 -19.04
C LEU A 161 6.89 13.97 -18.01
N GLY A 162 6.66 15.26 -17.71
CA GLY A 162 5.59 15.71 -16.81
C GLY A 162 5.86 15.47 -15.31
N GLY A 163 7.00 14.87 -14.95
CA GLY A 163 7.38 14.62 -13.55
C GLY A 163 7.98 15.85 -12.88
N GLY A 164 7.75 15.99 -11.58
CA GLY A 164 8.34 17.02 -10.72
C GLY A 164 9.14 16.42 -9.58
N THR A 165 9.57 17.25 -8.63
CA THR A 165 10.24 16.80 -7.40
C THR A 165 9.39 15.75 -6.67
N ASN A 166 10.02 14.72 -6.16
CA ASN A 166 9.46 13.53 -5.54
C ASN A 166 8.72 12.54 -6.47
N SER A 167 8.69 12.79 -7.78
CA SER A 167 8.23 11.80 -8.75
C SER A 167 9.29 10.71 -8.95
N TYR A 168 8.82 9.53 -9.34
CA TYR A 168 9.70 8.42 -9.72
C TYR A 168 9.78 8.28 -11.23
N ILE A 169 10.95 7.91 -11.71
CA ILE A 169 11.20 7.59 -13.11
C ILE A 169 11.90 6.25 -13.21
N ARG A 170 11.64 5.55 -14.30
CA ARG A 170 12.32 4.29 -14.62
C ARG A 170 13.16 4.46 -15.87
N ILE A 171 14.38 3.94 -15.81
CA ILE A 171 15.31 3.79 -16.93
C ILE A 171 15.79 2.35 -16.91
N ASP A 172 15.49 1.59 -17.95
CA ASP A 172 15.80 0.15 -18.04
C ASP A 172 15.28 -0.59 -16.76
N ASP A 173 16.17 -1.16 -15.95
CA ASP A 173 15.86 -1.87 -14.72
C ASP A 173 16.08 -1.02 -13.44
N GLU A 174 16.35 0.26 -13.56
CA GLU A 174 16.54 1.15 -12.42
C GLU A 174 15.36 2.10 -12.24
N ILE A 175 14.93 2.26 -10.99
CA ILE A 175 13.99 3.30 -10.57
C ILE A 175 14.77 4.39 -9.82
N LEU A 176 14.54 5.63 -10.22
CA LEU A 176 15.16 6.82 -9.65
C LEU A 176 14.08 7.76 -9.12
N GLN A 177 14.39 8.55 -8.10
CA GLN A 177 13.50 9.61 -7.62
C GLN A 177 14.03 10.98 -8.06
N ILE A 178 13.18 11.82 -8.62
CA ILE A 178 13.52 13.20 -8.96
C ILE A 178 13.56 14.03 -7.67
N SER A 179 14.70 14.61 -7.36
CA SER A 179 14.87 15.54 -6.22
C SER A 179 14.88 17.01 -6.65
N GLY A 180 15.09 17.30 -7.94
CA GLY A 180 15.05 18.64 -8.50
C GLY A 180 14.91 18.63 -10.02
N VAL A 181 14.37 19.73 -10.57
CA VAL A 181 14.21 19.92 -12.03
C VAL A 181 14.64 21.35 -12.38
N VAL A 182 15.59 21.50 -13.29
CA VAL A 182 16.04 22.80 -13.83
C VAL A 182 16.15 22.71 -15.35
N GLY A 183 15.17 23.27 -16.06
CA GLY A 183 15.10 23.09 -17.51
C GLY A 183 14.86 21.62 -17.87
N ASN A 184 15.80 21.01 -18.59
CA ASN A 184 15.77 19.58 -18.91
C ASN A 184 16.71 18.73 -18.02
N ASP A 185 17.36 19.36 -17.04
CA ASP A 185 18.24 18.67 -16.10
C ASP A 185 17.45 18.23 -14.86
N LEU A 186 17.48 16.96 -14.60
CA LEU A 186 16.88 16.32 -13.41
C LEU A 186 17.99 16.03 -12.40
N THR A 187 17.83 16.51 -11.16
CA THR A 187 18.62 15.96 -10.05
C THR A 187 17.91 14.75 -9.53
N VAL A 188 18.61 13.62 -9.43
CA VAL A 188 17.99 12.33 -9.11
C VAL A 188 18.66 11.63 -7.93
N VAL A 189 17.85 10.86 -7.19
CA VAL A 189 18.32 9.89 -6.20
C VAL A 189 18.21 8.51 -6.84
N ARG A 190 19.36 7.81 -6.90
CA ARG A 190 19.53 6.54 -7.59
C ARG A 190 18.98 5.35 -6.76
N ALA A 191 18.80 4.20 -7.43
CA ALA A 191 18.53 2.90 -6.79
C ALA A 191 17.32 2.92 -5.86
N GLN A 192 16.20 3.46 -6.31
CA GLN A 192 14.98 3.53 -5.51
C GLN A 192 14.16 2.25 -5.60
N LEU A 193 13.28 2.04 -4.61
CA LEU A 193 12.32 0.92 -4.54
C LEU A 193 12.97 -0.47 -4.71
N GLY A 194 14.19 -0.65 -4.17
CA GLY A 194 14.90 -1.93 -4.18
C GLY A 194 15.72 -2.21 -5.45
N THR A 195 15.70 -1.32 -6.45
CA THR A 195 16.55 -1.44 -7.64
C THR A 195 18.02 -1.12 -7.35
N THR A 196 18.90 -1.38 -8.29
CA THR A 196 20.34 -1.10 -8.19
C THR A 196 20.74 -0.04 -9.21
N ALA A 197 21.62 0.89 -8.80
CA ALA A 197 22.16 1.90 -9.71
C ALA A 197 22.97 1.24 -10.83
N ALA A 198 22.67 1.62 -12.06
CA ALA A 198 23.30 1.10 -13.26
C ALA A 198 23.68 2.23 -14.23
N ALA A 199 24.61 1.95 -15.13
CA ALA A 199 24.92 2.89 -16.22
C ALA A 199 23.88 2.76 -17.34
N HIS A 200 23.40 3.90 -17.84
CA HIS A 200 22.42 3.98 -18.93
C HIS A 200 23.01 4.68 -20.16
N THR A 201 22.69 4.16 -21.33
CA THR A 201 23.17 4.76 -22.58
C THR A 201 22.40 6.01 -22.94
N ASP A 202 23.07 6.95 -23.61
CA ASP A 202 22.40 8.10 -24.20
C ASP A 202 21.28 7.64 -25.16
N GLY A 203 20.13 8.29 -25.10
CA GLY A 203 18.94 7.89 -25.85
C GLY A 203 18.05 6.84 -25.18
N SER A 204 18.45 6.23 -24.04
CA SER A 204 17.58 5.33 -23.28
C SER A 204 16.29 6.02 -22.86
N THR A 205 15.20 5.27 -22.87
CA THR A 205 13.86 5.78 -22.49
C THR A 205 13.79 6.04 -21.00
N VAL A 206 13.30 7.22 -20.65
CA VAL A 206 12.98 7.64 -19.28
C VAL A 206 11.46 7.69 -19.14
N THR A 207 10.86 6.81 -18.35
CA THR A 207 9.41 6.72 -18.18
C THR A 207 9.02 7.20 -16.79
N LEU A 208 8.03 8.09 -16.72
CA LEU A 208 7.44 8.51 -15.43
C LEU A 208 6.66 7.34 -14.80
N GLN A 209 6.83 7.16 -13.50
CA GLN A 209 6.16 6.11 -12.74
C GLN A 209 5.20 6.72 -11.73
N THR A 210 4.00 6.15 -11.64
CA THR A 210 3.06 6.37 -10.54
C THR A 210 3.30 5.29 -9.49
N VAL A 211 3.56 5.69 -8.26
CA VAL A 211 3.79 4.78 -7.13
C VAL A 211 2.65 4.93 -6.13
N THR A 212 1.82 3.91 -6.03
CA THR A 212 0.69 3.86 -5.11
C THR A 212 1.05 2.97 -3.92
N THR A 213 1.47 3.61 -2.83
CA THR A 213 1.90 2.90 -1.61
C THR A 213 0.72 2.19 -0.96
N GLN A 214 0.95 0.94 -0.57
CA GLN A 214 -0.03 0.12 0.16
C GLN A 214 -1.36 -0.07 -0.59
N LYS A 215 -1.27 -0.36 -1.89
CA LYS A 215 -2.45 -0.59 -2.72
C LYS A 215 -3.33 -1.75 -2.23
N THR A 216 -2.69 -2.82 -1.79
CA THR A 216 -3.33 -4.01 -1.26
C THR A 216 -2.35 -4.78 -0.37
N THR A 217 -2.76 -5.94 0.10
CA THR A 217 -1.92 -6.87 0.86
C THR A 217 -2.03 -8.27 0.27
N ILE A 218 -1.05 -9.13 0.58
CA ILE A 218 -1.19 -10.55 0.32
C ILE A 218 -2.41 -11.05 1.11
N ASN A 219 -3.30 -11.78 0.46
CA ASN A 219 -4.53 -12.22 1.08
C ASN A 219 -4.24 -13.20 2.23
N GLU A 220 -4.91 -12.97 3.34
CA GLU A 220 -4.99 -13.91 4.44
C GLU A 220 -6.20 -14.80 4.21
N GLN A 221 -6.00 -16.09 4.07
CA GLN A 221 -7.10 -17.02 3.89
C GLN A 221 -7.88 -17.15 5.20
N THR A 222 -9.14 -16.71 5.20
CA THR A 222 -10.05 -16.98 6.33
C THR A 222 -10.28 -18.48 6.42
N SER A 223 -9.95 -19.09 7.56
CA SER A 223 -10.43 -20.44 7.83
C SER A 223 -11.94 -20.35 8.06
N THR A 224 -12.74 -20.92 7.16
CA THR A 224 -14.13 -21.23 7.48
C THR A 224 -14.11 -22.31 8.54
N GLY A 225 -14.18 -21.90 9.81
CA GLY A 225 -14.40 -22.82 10.91
C GLY A 225 -15.74 -23.53 10.72
N VAL A 226 -15.70 -24.82 10.74
CA VAL A 226 -16.87 -25.70 10.86
C VAL A 226 -17.38 -25.66 12.30
#